data_d53fcf537ecf57d64816207c113c8bb1
#
_entry.id   d53fcf537ecf57d64816207c113c8bb1
#
_cell.length_a   1.000
_cell.length_b   1.000
_cell.length_c   1.000
_cell.angle_alpha   90.00
_cell.angle_beta   90.00
_cell.angle_gamma   90.00
#
_symmetry.space_group_name_H-M   'P 1'
#
loop_
_entity.id
_entity.type
_entity.pdbx_description
1 polymer ?
#
loop_
_entity_poly.entity_id
_entity_poly.type
_entity_poly.pdbx_seq_one_letter_code
_entity_poly.pdbx_strand_id
1 'polypeptide(L)'
;MTAYGEASDLEPPSSSALLKMGTWLRRGTTSSDTRQLFLKGGRDADVFYRKRWAHDKVVRSTHGVNCTGSCSWKIYVKDGIITWESQETDYPSTGPDMPDYEPRGCPRGASFSWYEYSPTRIRHPYVRSILLDAWRDKLAELGDPVDAWAAIVDDSQLSRAYKSARGHGGMVRVSWEEATQIIAAAYVHTIKAYGPDRIAGFSVIPAMSMVSYGAGSRFTELLGGTMLSFYDWYADL
;
A
#
# COMPACT_ATOMS: atom_id res chain seq x y z
N MET A 1 32.09 -28.27 5.80
CA MET A 1 30.97 -27.74 5.01
C MET A 1 29.72 -28.48 5.43
N THR A 2 29.00 -27.95 6.39
CA THR A 2 27.72 -28.51 6.85
C THR A 2 26.61 -27.98 5.96
N ALA A 3 25.89 -28.89 5.33
CA ALA A 3 24.75 -28.57 4.49
C ALA A 3 23.71 -27.77 5.30
N TYR A 4 23.39 -26.61 4.82
CA TYR A 4 22.25 -25.83 5.33
C TYR A 4 20.97 -26.52 4.84
N GLY A 5 20.07 -26.83 5.76
CA GLY A 5 18.77 -27.38 5.43
C GLY A 5 18.03 -26.47 4.43
N GLU A 6 17.34 -27.09 3.53
CA GLU A 6 16.58 -26.41 2.46
C GLU A 6 15.50 -25.48 3.04
N ALA A 7 15.23 -24.39 2.36
CA ALA A 7 14.29 -23.36 2.76
C ALA A 7 12.82 -23.84 2.93
N SER A 8 12.54 -25.10 2.56
CA SER A 8 11.24 -25.75 2.70
C SER A 8 10.83 -26.09 4.13
N ASP A 9 11.79 -26.10 5.06
CA ASP A 9 11.54 -26.51 6.46
C ASP A 9 11.22 -25.32 7.40
N LEU A 10 11.13 -24.12 6.84
CA LEU A 10 10.76 -22.93 7.59
C LEU A 10 9.25 -22.72 7.49
N GLU A 11 8.52 -23.13 8.50
CA GLU A 11 7.13 -22.70 8.67
C GLU A 11 7.05 -21.16 8.55
N PRO A 12 6.03 -20.62 7.88
CA PRO A 12 5.86 -19.18 7.79
C PRO A 12 5.81 -18.59 9.20
N PRO A 13 6.47 -17.45 9.46
CA PRO A 13 6.53 -16.87 10.80
C PRO A 13 5.13 -16.66 11.32
N SER A 14 4.78 -17.30 12.43
CA SER A 14 3.50 -17.09 13.08
C SER A 14 3.35 -15.63 13.43
N SER A 15 2.15 -15.09 13.21
CA SER A 15 1.82 -13.70 13.51
C SER A 15 1.82 -13.37 15.02
N SER A 16 1.95 -14.36 15.87
CA SER A 16 1.92 -14.19 17.32
C SER A 16 3.31 -13.89 17.88
N ALA A 17 3.45 -12.75 18.57
CA ALA A 17 4.68 -12.41 19.30
C ALA A 17 5.05 -13.45 20.38
N LEU A 18 4.04 -14.10 20.98
CA LEU A 18 4.23 -15.15 21.99
C LEU A 18 4.83 -16.42 21.39
N LEU A 19 4.43 -16.80 20.18
CA LEU A 19 5.03 -17.94 19.48
C LEU A 19 6.46 -17.62 19.02
N LYS A 20 6.74 -16.37 18.66
CA LYS A 20 8.12 -15.91 18.41
C LYS A 20 8.98 -15.97 19.68
N MET A 21 8.45 -15.51 20.83
CA MET A 21 9.14 -15.63 22.11
C MET A 21 9.41 -17.10 22.50
N GLY A 22 8.48 -18.01 22.25
CA GLY A 22 8.65 -19.45 22.50
C GLY A 22 9.81 -20.09 21.72
N THR A 23 10.10 -19.58 20.50
CA THR A 23 11.29 -20.01 19.74
C THR A 23 12.59 -19.46 20.31
N TRP A 24 12.58 -18.34 21.00
CA TRP A 24 13.74 -17.74 21.65
C TRP A 24 14.05 -18.36 23.01
N LEU A 25 13.03 -18.88 23.71
CA LEU A 25 13.12 -19.44 25.06
C LEU A 25 13.30 -20.97 25.05
N ARG A 26 13.80 -21.55 23.98
CA ARG A 26 14.09 -23.00 23.94
C ARG A 26 15.17 -23.37 24.96
N ARG A 27 14.87 -24.38 25.74
CA ARG A 27 15.84 -24.97 26.69
C ARG A 27 17.11 -25.39 25.95
N GLY A 28 18.22 -24.78 26.30
CA GLY A 28 19.52 -25.23 25.89
C GLY A 28 19.95 -26.45 26.69
N THR A 29 20.85 -27.22 26.14
CA THR A 29 21.59 -28.25 26.88
C THR A 29 22.95 -27.71 27.30
N THR A 30 23.33 -27.91 28.53
CA THR A 30 24.66 -27.52 29.03
C THR A 30 25.66 -28.66 28.80
N SER A 31 26.93 -28.31 28.58
CA SER A 31 28.02 -29.27 28.64
C SER A 31 28.11 -29.89 30.06
N SER A 32 28.77 -31.04 30.15
CA SER A 32 28.94 -31.75 31.44
C SER A 32 29.66 -30.90 32.49
N ASP A 33 30.51 -29.97 32.08
CA ASP A 33 31.23 -29.03 32.92
C ASP A 33 30.48 -27.72 33.18
N THR A 34 29.24 -27.59 32.68
CA THR A 34 28.35 -26.41 32.77
C THR A 34 28.92 -25.10 32.21
N ARG A 35 30.03 -25.16 31.49
CA ARG A 35 30.69 -23.95 30.92
C ARG A 35 30.16 -23.55 29.56
N GLN A 36 29.50 -24.47 28.88
CA GLN A 36 28.95 -24.20 27.56
C GLN A 36 27.44 -24.49 27.54
N LEU A 37 26.69 -23.57 26.95
CA LEU A 37 25.26 -23.71 26.70
C LEU A 37 25.06 -23.97 25.20
N PHE A 38 24.56 -25.15 24.86
CA PHE A 38 24.17 -25.51 23.51
C PHE A 38 22.69 -25.20 23.34
N LEU A 39 22.36 -24.18 22.58
CA LEU A 39 20.99 -23.89 22.20
C LEU A 39 20.60 -24.81 21.04
N LYS A 40 19.57 -25.60 21.25
CA LYS A 40 19.01 -26.43 20.18
C LYS A 40 18.38 -25.52 19.11
N GLY A 41 18.81 -25.69 17.88
CA GLY A 41 18.42 -24.81 16.78
C GLY A 41 19.51 -23.82 16.36
N GLY A 42 20.61 -23.77 17.11
CA GLY A 42 21.80 -23.01 16.73
C GLY A 42 21.53 -21.57 16.40
N ARG A 43 21.88 -21.16 15.20
CA ARG A 43 21.71 -19.79 14.69
C ARG A 43 20.43 -19.60 13.86
N ASP A 44 19.39 -20.41 14.08
CA ASP A 44 18.14 -20.32 13.32
C ASP A 44 17.48 -18.95 13.47
N ALA A 45 17.58 -18.32 14.64
CA ALA A 45 17.12 -16.96 14.86
C ALA A 45 17.84 -15.93 13.96
N ASP A 46 19.09 -16.21 13.58
CA ASP A 46 19.88 -15.33 12.71
C ASP A 46 19.50 -15.47 11.23
N VAL A 47 18.80 -16.55 10.85
CA VAL A 47 18.47 -16.83 9.44
C VAL A 47 17.69 -15.66 8.84
N PHE A 48 16.77 -15.08 9.60
CA PHE A 48 16.04 -13.88 9.16
C PHE A 48 17.00 -12.74 8.80
N TYR A 49 17.94 -12.42 9.68
CA TYR A 49 18.90 -11.33 9.46
C TYR A 49 19.88 -11.67 8.35
N ARG A 50 20.38 -12.89 8.27
CA ARG A 50 21.30 -13.31 7.22
C ARG A 50 20.65 -13.33 5.85
N LYS A 51 19.42 -13.83 5.73
CA LYS A 51 18.67 -13.85 4.48
C LYS A 51 18.18 -12.48 4.07
N ARG A 52 17.97 -11.57 5.02
CA ARG A 52 17.55 -10.19 4.72
C ARG A 52 18.56 -9.45 3.82
N TRP A 53 19.84 -9.71 4.01
CA TRP A 53 20.90 -9.09 3.21
C TRP A 53 21.17 -9.85 1.91
N ALA A 54 20.69 -11.07 1.78
CA ALA A 54 20.78 -11.82 0.54
C ALA A 54 19.75 -11.28 -0.45
N HIS A 55 20.17 -11.07 -1.68
CA HIS A 55 19.28 -10.66 -2.76
C HIS A 55 19.69 -11.38 -4.05
N ASP A 56 18.75 -11.58 -4.94
CA ASP A 56 18.97 -12.12 -6.27
C ASP A 56 18.94 -11.03 -7.35
N LYS A 57 18.35 -9.88 -7.03
CA LYS A 57 18.40 -8.70 -7.91
C LYS A 57 18.30 -7.40 -7.13
N VAL A 58 18.77 -6.32 -7.74
CA VAL A 58 18.58 -4.95 -7.32
C VAL A 58 17.87 -4.20 -8.44
N VAL A 59 16.81 -3.50 -8.12
CA VAL A 59 16.08 -2.66 -9.08
C VAL A 59 16.04 -1.23 -8.59
N ARG A 60 16.12 -0.29 -9.51
CA ARG A 60 15.95 1.12 -9.22
C ARG A 60 14.47 1.44 -9.21
N SER A 61 14.01 2.10 -8.16
CA SER A 61 12.61 2.49 -8.01
C SER A 61 12.47 3.72 -7.12
N THR A 62 11.25 4.18 -6.99
CA THR A 62 10.84 5.18 -6.01
C THR A 62 9.68 4.61 -5.21
N HIS A 63 9.32 5.25 -4.11
CA HIS A 63 8.12 4.87 -3.35
C HIS A 63 6.92 5.72 -3.75
N GLY A 64 5.72 5.17 -3.56
CA GLY A 64 4.46 5.78 -3.97
C GLY A 64 3.82 6.63 -2.86
N VAL A 65 4.58 7.46 -2.16
CA VAL A 65 4.02 8.40 -1.18
C VAL A 65 3.94 9.81 -1.74
N ASN A 66 3.02 10.58 -1.20
CA ASN A 66 2.77 11.95 -1.55
C ASN A 66 3.89 12.86 -0.98
N CYS A 67 4.95 13.07 -1.76
CA CYS A 67 6.17 13.70 -1.32
C CYS A 67 6.91 14.33 -2.50
N THR A 68 7.56 15.47 -2.28
CA THR A 68 8.37 16.18 -3.28
C THR A 68 9.84 15.78 -3.29
N GLY A 69 10.24 14.76 -2.51
CA GLY A 69 11.63 14.38 -2.32
C GLY A 69 12.35 13.85 -3.56
N SER A 70 11.62 13.40 -4.58
CA SER A 70 12.16 12.84 -5.83
C SER A 70 13.22 11.76 -5.60
N CYS A 71 13.07 10.97 -4.54
CA CYS A 71 14.06 9.99 -4.13
C CYS A 71 14.14 8.84 -5.11
N SER A 72 15.36 8.36 -5.35
CA SER A 72 15.61 7.13 -6.09
C SER A 72 16.25 6.11 -5.16
N TRP A 73 15.76 4.89 -5.19
CA TRP A 73 16.14 3.83 -4.28
C TRP A 73 16.67 2.61 -5.01
N LYS A 74 17.69 1.99 -4.46
CA LYS A 74 18.10 0.62 -4.78
C LYS A 74 17.23 -0.31 -3.95
N ILE A 75 16.37 -1.04 -4.62
CA ILE A 75 15.46 -2.00 -3.99
C ILE A 75 16.07 -3.39 -4.14
N TYR A 76 16.41 -3.98 -3.02
CA TYR A 76 16.98 -5.33 -2.96
C TYR A 76 15.87 -6.35 -2.85
N VAL A 77 15.84 -7.28 -3.78
CA VAL A 77 14.77 -8.27 -3.90
C VAL A 77 15.36 -9.67 -3.77
N LYS A 78 14.70 -10.52 -3.02
CA LYS A 78 14.98 -11.94 -2.87
C LYS A 78 13.69 -12.74 -3.08
N ASP A 79 13.71 -13.65 -4.03
CA ASP A 79 12.56 -14.51 -4.33
C ASP A 79 11.24 -13.70 -4.53
N GLY A 80 11.33 -12.56 -5.19
CA GLY A 80 10.19 -11.66 -5.44
C GLY A 80 9.79 -10.76 -4.25
N ILE A 81 10.47 -10.87 -3.11
CA ILE A 81 10.18 -10.09 -1.91
C ILE A 81 11.26 -9.01 -1.71
N ILE A 82 10.83 -7.80 -1.42
CA ILE A 82 11.73 -6.71 -1.06
C ILE A 82 12.31 -7.01 0.31
N THR A 83 13.64 -7.09 0.40
CA THR A 83 14.34 -7.38 1.65
C THR A 83 14.93 -6.13 2.27
N TRP A 84 15.28 -5.15 1.45
CA TRP A 84 15.91 -3.93 1.90
C TRP A 84 15.84 -2.83 0.84
N GLU A 85 15.99 -1.58 1.29
CA GLU A 85 16.14 -0.40 0.44
C GLU A 85 17.35 0.42 0.87
N SER A 86 18.09 0.94 -0.09
CA SER A 86 19.13 1.94 0.15
C SER A 86 19.01 3.09 -0.85
N GLN A 87 19.48 4.27 -0.45
CA GLN A 87 19.53 5.41 -1.34
C GLN A 87 20.37 5.09 -2.58
N GLU A 88 19.81 5.36 -3.76
CA GLU A 88 20.60 5.38 -4.98
C GLU A 88 21.52 6.61 -4.96
N THR A 89 22.80 6.40 -5.22
CA THR A 89 23.83 7.46 -5.24
C THR A 89 24.45 7.66 -6.60
N ASP A 90 24.08 6.82 -7.56
CA ASP A 90 24.61 6.82 -8.92
C ASP A 90 23.69 7.62 -9.84
N TYR A 91 23.63 8.92 -9.60
CA TYR A 91 22.90 9.85 -10.46
C TYR A 91 23.78 10.28 -11.63
N PRO A 92 23.23 10.45 -12.84
CA PRO A 92 23.96 11.00 -13.96
C PRO A 92 24.33 12.46 -13.68
N SER A 93 25.51 12.89 -14.18
CA SER A 93 25.89 14.29 -14.14
C SER A 93 24.91 15.15 -14.94
N THR A 94 24.63 16.33 -14.42
CA THR A 94 23.81 17.35 -15.08
C THR A 94 24.56 18.16 -16.14
N GLY A 95 25.85 17.92 -16.27
CA GLY A 95 26.73 18.61 -17.23
C GLY A 95 27.69 19.58 -16.54
N PRO A 96 28.64 20.17 -17.31
CA PRO A 96 29.72 20.98 -16.74
C PRO A 96 29.26 22.32 -16.16
N ASP A 97 28.13 22.83 -16.59
CA ASP A 97 27.67 24.17 -16.23
C ASP A 97 26.66 24.17 -15.04
N MET A 98 26.33 23.00 -14.53
CA MET A 98 25.36 22.84 -13.44
C MET A 98 25.94 21.95 -12.34
N PRO A 99 25.63 22.24 -11.07
CA PRO A 99 25.98 21.32 -9.99
C PRO A 99 25.33 19.95 -10.20
N ASP A 100 26.06 18.89 -9.93
CA ASP A 100 25.49 17.55 -9.95
C ASP A 100 24.36 17.41 -8.94
N TYR A 101 23.42 16.54 -9.26
CA TYR A 101 22.27 16.27 -8.42
C TYR A 101 22.71 15.50 -7.16
N GLU A 102 22.46 16.09 -6.00
CA GLU A 102 22.74 15.41 -4.73
C GLU A 102 21.71 14.32 -4.43
N PRO A 103 22.15 13.07 -4.18
CA PRO A 103 21.23 12.02 -3.75
C PRO A 103 20.54 12.39 -2.43
N ARG A 104 19.22 12.29 -2.42
CA ARG A 104 18.40 12.59 -1.24
C ARG A 104 17.47 11.44 -0.94
N GLY A 105 17.28 11.17 0.32
CA GLY A 105 16.36 10.18 0.84
C GLY A 105 16.01 10.50 2.28
N CYS A 106 15.00 9.82 2.78
CA CYS A 106 14.57 9.97 4.17
C CYS A 106 14.30 8.58 4.78
N PRO A 107 14.18 8.49 6.12
CA PRO A 107 13.88 7.23 6.79
C PRO A 107 12.59 6.55 6.30
N ARG A 108 11.60 7.31 5.84
CA ARG A 108 10.36 6.75 5.29
C ARG A 108 10.62 5.91 4.04
N GLY A 109 11.41 6.43 3.09
CA GLY A 109 11.79 5.69 1.89
C GLY A 109 12.68 4.49 2.21
N ALA A 110 13.64 4.67 3.12
CA ALA A 110 14.55 3.61 3.55
C ALA A 110 13.87 2.46 4.30
N SER A 111 12.63 2.63 4.72
CA SER A 111 11.83 1.62 5.42
C SER A 111 10.51 1.30 4.73
N PHE A 112 10.37 1.62 3.45
CA PHE A 112 9.08 1.54 2.78
C PHE A 112 8.55 0.11 2.65
N SER A 113 9.43 -0.89 2.56
CA SER A 113 9.03 -2.31 2.58
C SER A 113 8.29 -2.72 3.86
N TRP A 114 8.51 -2.00 4.96
CA TRP A 114 7.77 -2.24 6.21
C TRP A 114 6.28 -1.90 6.07
N TYR A 115 5.95 -0.88 5.29
CA TYR A 115 4.55 -0.58 4.95
C TYR A 115 3.97 -1.66 4.05
N GLU A 116 4.74 -2.12 3.08
CA GLU A 116 4.33 -3.13 2.10
C GLU A 116 3.99 -4.47 2.76
N TYR A 117 4.80 -4.87 3.75
CA TYR A 117 4.64 -6.14 4.47
C TYR A 117 4.09 -6.00 5.88
N SER A 118 3.59 -4.82 6.24
CA SER A 118 2.97 -4.58 7.53
C SER A 118 1.74 -5.48 7.74
N PRO A 119 1.57 -6.06 8.92
CA PRO A 119 0.35 -6.80 9.26
C PRO A 119 -0.90 -5.90 9.29
N THR A 120 -0.72 -4.58 9.40
CA THR A 120 -1.80 -3.60 9.40
C THR A 120 -2.13 -3.09 8.00
N ARG A 121 -1.41 -3.54 6.96
CA ARG A 121 -1.70 -3.18 5.58
C ARG A 121 -3.11 -3.58 5.21
N ILE A 122 -3.88 -2.66 4.66
CA ILE A 122 -5.23 -2.90 4.15
C ILE A 122 -5.09 -3.72 2.85
N ARG A 123 -5.65 -4.93 2.85
CA ARG A 123 -5.55 -5.89 1.72
C ARG A 123 -6.84 -6.01 0.92
N HIS A 124 -7.92 -5.43 1.42
CA HIS A 124 -9.24 -5.56 0.84
C HIS A 124 -9.94 -4.20 0.86
N PRO A 125 -10.87 -3.95 -0.05
CA PRO A 125 -11.69 -2.76 0.01
C PRO A 125 -12.64 -2.83 1.20
N TYR A 126 -12.97 -1.67 1.73
CA TYR A 126 -13.91 -1.49 2.83
C TYR A 126 -14.91 -0.40 2.47
N VAL A 127 -16.16 -0.64 2.79
CA VAL A 127 -17.26 0.31 2.63
C VAL A 127 -17.91 0.53 3.99
N ARG A 128 -18.39 1.74 4.27
CA ARG A 128 -19.17 1.98 5.50
C ARG A 128 -20.44 1.17 5.49
N SER A 129 -20.75 0.51 6.60
CA SER A 129 -21.96 -0.33 6.74
C SER A 129 -23.22 0.40 6.32
N ILE A 130 -23.42 1.64 6.79
CA ILE A 130 -24.61 2.44 6.47
C ILE A 130 -24.79 2.61 4.94
N LEU A 131 -23.71 2.86 4.21
CA LEU A 131 -23.77 2.94 2.76
C LEU A 131 -23.99 1.56 2.14
N LEU A 132 -23.28 0.56 2.65
CA LEU A 132 -23.32 -0.80 2.12
C LEU A 132 -24.70 -1.44 2.26
N ASP A 133 -25.34 -1.25 3.40
CA ASP A 133 -26.69 -1.76 3.68
C ASP A 133 -27.69 -1.08 2.74
N ALA A 134 -27.67 0.25 2.66
CA ALA A 134 -28.51 0.98 1.73
C ALA A 134 -28.27 0.59 0.26
N TRP A 135 -27.01 0.35 -0.11
CA TRP A 135 -26.64 -0.11 -1.45
C TRP A 135 -27.24 -1.48 -1.79
N ARG A 136 -27.07 -2.43 -0.89
CA ARG A 136 -27.56 -3.79 -1.09
C ARG A 136 -29.08 -3.86 -1.14
N ASP A 137 -29.75 -3.11 -0.27
CA ASP A 137 -31.20 -3.01 -0.24
C ASP A 137 -31.73 -2.41 -1.55
N LYS A 138 -31.18 -1.29 -2.00
CA LYS A 138 -31.61 -0.64 -3.24
C LYS A 138 -31.26 -1.44 -4.49
N LEU A 139 -30.10 -2.10 -4.50
CA LEU A 139 -29.74 -2.96 -5.61
C LEU A 139 -30.66 -4.20 -5.70
N ALA A 140 -31.04 -4.78 -4.56
CA ALA A 140 -31.99 -5.90 -4.53
C ALA A 140 -33.42 -5.47 -4.97
N GLU A 141 -33.82 -4.24 -4.65
CA GLU A 141 -35.12 -3.67 -5.02
C GLU A 141 -35.19 -3.34 -6.50
N LEU A 142 -34.17 -2.69 -7.06
CA LEU A 142 -34.21 -2.06 -8.38
C LEU A 142 -33.49 -2.87 -9.47
N GLY A 143 -32.53 -3.74 -9.11
CA GLY A 143 -31.78 -4.59 -10.00
C GLY A 143 -30.70 -3.86 -10.84
N ASP A 144 -30.79 -2.56 -11.02
CA ASP A 144 -29.81 -1.75 -11.77
C ASP A 144 -28.91 -0.99 -10.78
N PRO A 145 -27.57 -1.09 -10.90
CA PRO A 145 -26.63 -0.39 -10.01
C PRO A 145 -26.73 1.13 -10.06
N VAL A 146 -27.02 1.70 -11.23
CA VAL A 146 -27.10 3.17 -11.38
C VAL A 146 -28.37 3.71 -10.75
N ASP A 147 -29.48 3.01 -10.93
CA ASP A 147 -30.77 3.35 -10.31
C ASP A 147 -30.71 3.15 -8.79
N ALA A 148 -30.03 2.10 -8.30
CA ALA A 148 -29.80 1.89 -6.88
C ALA A 148 -28.99 3.05 -6.26
N TRP A 149 -27.94 3.51 -6.92
CA TRP A 149 -27.18 4.67 -6.47
C TRP A 149 -28.00 5.95 -6.50
N ALA A 150 -28.75 6.18 -7.59
CA ALA A 150 -29.66 7.33 -7.70
C ALA A 150 -30.64 7.37 -6.52
N ALA A 151 -31.29 6.24 -6.22
CA ALA A 151 -32.25 6.16 -5.11
C ALA A 151 -31.63 6.49 -3.74
N ILE A 152 -30.33 6.16 -3.52
CA ILE A 152 -29.61 6.50 -2.29
C ILE A 152 -29.31 8.00 -2.21
N VAL A 153 -28.87 8.62 -3.30
CA VAL A 153 -28.45 10.03 -3.26
C VAL A 153 -29.62 10.99 -3.33
N ASP A 154 -30.72 10.61 -3.96
CA ASP A 154 -31.95 11.37 -4.04
C ASP A 154 -32.79 11.31 -2.75
N ASP A 155 -32.65 10.24 -1.97
CA ASP A 155 -33.22 10.18 -0.64
C ASP A 155 -32.37 11.01 0.34
N SER A 156 -32.93 12.10 0.80
CA SER A 156 -32.24 13.04 1.69
C SER A 156 -31.84 12.42 3.05
N GLN A 157 -32.56 11.43 3.53
CA GLN A 157 -32.26 10.76 4.79
C GLN A 157 -31.10 9.76 4.61
N LEU A 158 -31.16 8.91 3.59
CA LEU A 158 -30.10 7.97 3.27
C LEU A 158 -28.79 8.71 2.93
N SER A 159 -28.89 9.72 2.08
CA SER A 159 -27.75 10.55 1.68
C SER A 159 -27.11 11.23 2.88
N ARG A 160 -27.87 11.78 3.80
CA ARG A 160 -27.35 12.38 5.03
C ARG A 160 -26.75 11.34 5.97
N ALA A 161 -27.40 10.20 6.14
CA ALA A 161 -26.95 9.15 7.04
C ALA A 161 -25.53 8.65 6.69
N TYR A 162 -25.28 8.25 5.44
CA TYR A 162 -23.96 7.74 5.08
C TYR A 162 -22.88 8.85 5.03
N LYS A 163 -23.25 10.08 4.71
CA LYS A 163 -22.32 11.22 4.70
C LYS A 163 -21.91 11.61 6.11
N SER A 164 -22.84 11.65 7.06
CA SER A 164 -22.56 11.98 8.47
C SER A 164 -21.81 10.89 9.22
N ALA A 165 -21.83 9.65 8.75
CA ALA A 165 -21.05 8.55 9.30
C ALA A 165 -19.52 8.65 9.02
N ARG A 166 -19.10 9.65 8.29
CA ARG A 166 -17.69 9.88 7.97
C ARG A 166 -16.89 10.15 9.25
N GLY A 167 -15.79 9.39 9.45
CA GLY A 167 -14.96 9.49 10.66
C GLY A 167 -15.42 8.64 11.85
N HIS A 168 -16.62 8.05 11.83
CA HIS A 168 -17.19 7.30 12.94
C HIS A 168 -16.97 5.77 12.85
N GLY A 169 -16.11 5.30 11.93
CA GLY A 169 -15.86 3.88 11.76
C GLY A 169 -16.95 3.14 10.99
N GLY A 170 -17.28 1.91 11.43
CA GLY A 170 -18.32 1.10 10.79
C GLY A 170 -17.91 0.56 9.40
N MET A 171 -16.61 0.37 9.14
CA MET A 171 -16.10 -0.13 7.87
C MET A 171 -16.25 -1.64 7.78
N VAL A 172 -16.87 -2.12 6.70
CA VAL A 172 -17.11 -3.53 6.41
C VAL A 172 -16.28 -3.94 5.20
N ARG A 173 -15.62 -5.07 5.28
CA ARG A 173 -14.89 -5.66 4.17
C ARG A 173 -15.87 -6.10 3.07
N VAL A 174 -15.54 -5.73 1.83
CA VAL A 174 -16.29 -6.13 0.65
C VAL A 174 -15.35 -6.76 -0.41
N SER A 175 -15.90 -7.32 -1.47
CA SER A 175 -15.13 -7.74 -2.63
C SER A 175 -14.69 -6.53 -3.47
N TRP A 176 -13.66 -6.71 -4.30
CA TRP A 176 -13.29 -5.70 -5.29
C TRP A 176 -14.41 -5.44 -6.30
N GLU A 177 -15.15 -6.48 -6.66
CA GLU A 177 -16.28 -6.38 -7.57
C GLU A 177 -17.37 -5.47 -7.01
N GLU A 178 -17.80 -5.71 -5.76
CA GLU A 178 -18.80 -4.88 -5.10
C GLU A 178 -18.33 -3.42 -4.93
N ALA A 179 -17.08 -3.22 -4.51
CA ALA A 179 -16.53 -1.88 -4.34
C ALA A 179 -16.47 -1.11 -5.66
N THR A 180 -16.00 -1.74 -6.73
CA THR A 180 -15.91 -1.11 -8.05
C THR A 180 -17.28 -0.88 -8.67
N GLN A 181 -18.25 -1.74 -8.42
CA GLN A 181 -19.63 -1.55 -8.87
C GLN A 181 -20.26 -0.30 -8.23
N ILE A 182 -20.08 -0.11 -6.93
CA ILE A 182 -20.57 1.09 -6.21
C ILE A 182 -19.93 2.35 -6.81
N ILE A 183 -18.62 2.35 -7.03
CA ILE A 183 -17.88 3.49 -7.60
C ILE A 183 -18.35 3.78 -9.03
N ALA A 184 -18.47 2.72 -9.86
CA ALA A 184 -18.92 2.88 -11.24
C ALA A 184 -20.35 3.41 -11.32
N ALA A 185 -21.26 2.91 -10.48
CA ALA A 185 -22.62 3.41 -10.40
C ALA A 185 -22.68 4.90 -10.04
N ALA A 186 -21.86 5.32 -9.07
CA ALA A 186 -21.75 6.72 -8.67
C ALA A 186 -21.23 7.62 -9.81
N TYR A 187 -20.22 7.16 -10.56
CA TYR A 187 -19.70 7.91 -11.71
C TYR A 187 -20.73 8.00 -12.84
N VAL A 188 -21.32 6.87 -13.23
CA VAL A 188 -22.32 6.83 -14.31
C VAL A 188 -23.54 7.69 -13.96
N HIS A 189 -24.04 7.60 -12.73
CA HIS A 189 -25.13 8.47 -12.26
C HIS A 189 -24.74 9.94 -12.37
N THR A 190 -23.57 10.32 -11.88
CA THR A 190 -23.10 11.72 -11.91
C THR A 190 -22.98 12.23 -13.35
N ILE A 191 -22.41 11.43 -14.25
CA ILE A 191 -22.27 11.76 -15.66
C ILE A 191 -23.65 11.96 -16.32
N LYS A 192 -24.59 11.06 -16.07
CA LYS A 192 -25.93 11.13 -16.63
C LYS A 192 -26.74 12.32 -16.10
N ALA A 193 -26.66 12.59 -14.80
CA ALA A 193 -27.48 13.60 -14.14
C ALA A 193 -26.91 15.02 -14.27
N TYR A 194 -25.58 15.16 -14.26
CA TYR A 194 -24.95 16.47 -14.09
C TYR A 194 -23.83 16.78 -15.10
N GLY A 195 -23.39 15.80 -15.86
CA GLY A 195 -22.25 15.89 -16.77
C GLY A 195 -20.94 15.36 -16.16
N PRO A 196 -19.99 14.96 -17.01
CA PRO A 196 -18.73 14.36 -16.58
C PRO A 196 -17.81 15.38 -15.87
N ASP A 197 -17.93 16.66 -16.17
CA ASP A 197 -17.16 17.76 -15.55
C ASP A 197 -17.42 17.90 -14.03
N ARG A 198 -18.48 17.24 -13.53
CA ARG A 198 -18.78 17.17 -12.08
C ARG A 198 -17.99 16.11 -11.34
N ILE A 199 -17.18 15.32 -12.04
CA ILE A 199 -16.22 14.40 -11.45
C ILE A 199 -14.87 15.10 -11.42
N ALA A 200 -14.35 15.30 -10.21
CA ALA A 200 -13.03 15.89 -10.01
C ALA A 200 -11.99 14.81 -9.72
N GLY A 201 -10.93 14.77 -10.51
CA GLY A 201 -9.73 14.01 -10.25
C GLY A 201 -8.68 14.87 -9.56
N PHE A 202 -7.96 14.28 -8.62
CA PHE A 202 -6.88 14.94 -7.92
C PHE A 202 -5.62 14.08 -8.04
N SER A 203 -4.64 14.55 -8.81
CA SER A 203 -3.41 13.81 -9.05
C SER A 203 -2.41 13.99 -7.92
N VAL A 204 -1.58 12.98 -7.75
CA VAL A 204 -0.43 13.02 -6.85
C VAL A 204 0.69 13.91 -7.39
N ILE A 205 1.69 14.18 -6.56
CA ILE A 205 2.85 15.00 -6.90
C ILE A 205 3.62 14.39 -8.09
N PRO A 206 4.05 15.19 -9.09
CA PRO A 206 4.80 14.70 -10.26
C PRO A 206 6.16 14.08 -9.95
N ALA A 207 6.72 14.33 -8.76
CA ALA A 207 7.99 13.74 -8.32
C ALA A 207 7.94 12.22 -8.12
N MET A 208 6.75 11.64 -8.20
CA MET A 208 6.53 10.21 -8.07
C MET A 208 6.68 9.48 -9.41
N SER A 209 6.47 8.17 -9.38
CA SER A 209 6.42 7.37 -10.59
C SER A 209 5.47 7.98 -11.62
N MET A 210 5.92 8.07 -12.87
CA MET A 210 5.09 8.55 -13.99
C MET A 210 3.79 7.74 -14.13
N VAL A 211 3.82 6.46 -13.83
CA VAL A 211 2.62 5.61 -13.84
C VAL A 211 1.65 6.05 -12.74
N SER A 212 2.14 6.28 -11.53
CA SER A 212 1.29 6.74 -10.41
C SER A 212 0.70 8.12 -10.67
N TYR A 213 1.48 9.02 -11.25
CA TYR A 213 1.03 10.35 -11.62
C TYR A 213 0.03 10.31 -12.79
N GLY A 214 0.40 9.61 -13.86
CA GLY A 214 -0.35 9.63 -15.12
C GLY A 214 -1.63 8.79 -15.09
N ALA A 215 -1.70 7.72 -14.31
CA ALA A 215 -2.84 6.81 -14.33
C ALA A 215 -4.15 7.48 -13.88
N GLY A 216 -4.11 8.21 -12.76
CA GLY A 216 -5.29 8.93 -12.24
C GLY A 216 -5.72 10.07 -13.14
N SER A 217 -4.78 10.86 -13.64
CA SER A 217 -5.03 11.96 -14.59
C SER A 217 -5.66 11.43 -15.87
N ARG A 218 -5.06 10.41 -16.47
CA ARG A 218 -5.59 9.78 -17.68
C ARG A 218 -7.01 9.24 -17.48
N PHE A 219 -7.26 8.57 -16.35
CA PHE A 219 -8.59 8.06 -16.04
C PHE A 219 -9.64 9.18 -15.98
N THR A 220 -9.35 10.24 -15.24
CA THR A 220 -10.25 11.39 -15.10
C THR A 220 -10.53 12.07 -16.43
N GLU A 221 -9.48 12.29 -17.22
CA GLU A 221 -9.61 12.92 -18.55
C GLU A 221 -10.40 12.07 -19.55
N LEU A 222 -10.18 10.76 -19.54
CA LEU A 222 -10.94 9.84 -20.39
C LEU A 222 -12.42 9.78 -20.03
N LEU A 223 -12.78 10.07 -18.77
CA LEU A 223 -14.17 10.23 -18.35
C LEU A 223 -14.78 11.59 -18.74
N GLY A 224 -13.95 12.55 -19.15
CA GLY A 224 -14.37 13.93 -19.35
C GLY A 224 -14.50 14.72 -18.03
N GLY A 225 -13.88 14.23 -16.97
CA GLY A 225 -13.89 14.87 -15.65
C GLY A 225 -12.94 16.07 -15.55
N THR A 226 -13.07 16.82 -14.46
CA THR A 226 -12.22 17.97 -14.17
C THR A 226 -10.97 17.50 -13.42
N MET A 227 -9.80 17.72 -14.01
CA MET A 227 -8.54 17.40 -13.37
C MET A 227 -8.02 18.58 -12.56
N LEU A 228 -7.82 18.38 -11.26
CA LEU A 228 -7.26 19.37 -10.35
C LEU A 228 -5.77 19.15 -10.20
N SER A 229 -5.00 20.22 -10.17
CA SER A 229 -3.56 20.17 -9.89
C SER A 229 -3.30 20.13 -8.39
N PHE A 230 -2.36 19.29 -7.98
CA PHE A 230 -1.87 19.29 -6.60
C PHE A 230 -1.17 20.61 -6.26
N TYR A 231 -0.45 21.18 -7.22
CA TYR A 231 0.29 22.41 -7.01
C TYR A 231 -0.59 23.63 -6.80
N ASP A 232 -1.78 23.65 -7.37
CA ASP A 232 -2.77 24.71 -7.13
C ASP A 232 -3.26 24.76 -5.67
N TRP A 233 -2.94 23.70 -4.90
CA TRP A 233 -3.36 23.57 -3.50
C TRP A 233 -2.26 23.81 -2.48
N TYR A 234 -1.01 23.50 -2.82
CA TYR A 234 0.06 23.40 -1.83
C TYR A 234 1.31 24.18 -2.18
N ALA A 235 1.64 24.34 -3.44
CA ALA A 235 2.95 24.79 -3.86
C ALA A 235 2.99 26.25 -4.33
N ASP A 236 1.85 26.84 -4.62
CA ASP A 236 1.75 28.18 -5.15
C ASP A 236 1.31 29.21 -4.08
N LEU A 237 1.43 28.85 -2.81
CA LEU A 237 1.17 29.70 -1.64
C LEU A 237 2.46 30.30 -1.10
#